data_c4770f382e87475dd3f5416ce31a602d
#
_entry.id   c4770f382e87475dd3f5416ce31a602d
#
_cell.length_a   1.000
_cell.length_b   1.000
_cell.length_c   1.000
_cell.angle_alpha   90.00
_cell.angle_beta   90.00
_cell.angle_gamma   90.00
#
_symmetry.space_group_name_H-M   'P 1'
#
loop_
_entity.id
_entity.type
_entity.pdbx_description
1 polymer ?
#
loop_
_entity_poly.entity_id
_entity_poly.type
_entity_poly.pdbx_seq_one_letter_code
_entity_poly.pdbx_strand_id
1 'polypeptide(L)'
;MKHIPLFLLFLVVSCQAPEGAYVFYDEPAYAEKERQLPINTEQAATLFARNYFEQHPYAEKVTAHIDVLFRKKYIVSPTKLLHNTKFGACYLTPDTYWVDGKTGKLKKNKREALYLRRVGRADENGMSIFREGTFIKTYMRDSLLNTP
;
A
#
# COMPACT_ATOMS: atom_id res chain seq x y z
N MET A 1 37.76 37.17 8.51
CA MET A 1 36.35 36.95 8.32
C MET A 1 36.14 35.54 7.79
N LYS A 2 35.59 34.70 8.58
CA LYS A 2 35.28 33.31 8.15
C LYS A 2 33.88 33.31 7.58
N HIS A 3 33.76 33.21 6.30
CA HIS A 3 32.47 32.95 5.68
C HIS A 3 32.15 31.48 5.92
N ILE A 4 31.25 31.24 6.85
CA ILE A 4 30.64 29.92 6.98
C ILE A 4 29.70 29.78 5.78
N PRO A 5 29.93 28.82 4.90
CA PRO A 5 29.03 28.66 3.77
C PRO A 5 27.63 28.24 4.28
N LEU A 6 26.68 29.09 4.03
CA LEU A 6 25.26 28.88 4.31
C LEU A 6 24.67 27.67 3.53
N PHE A 7 25.51 26.91 2.88
CA PHE A 7 25.14 25.79 2.00
C PHE A 7 24.88 24.47 2.73
N LEU A 8 25.21 24.38 4.01
CA LEU A 8 25.03 23.12 4.76
C LEU A 8 23.66 22.98 5.42
N LEU A 9 22.80 24.00 5.34
CA LEU A 9 21.48 23.95 5.97
C LEU A 9 20.36 23.40 5.06
N PHE A 10 20.64 23.07 3.81
CA PHE A 10 19.64 22.62 2.84
C PHE A 10 19.61 21.12 2.57
N LEU A 11 20.35 20.32 3.32
CA LEU A 11 20.44 18.86 3.10
C LEU A 11 19.63 18.03 4.10
N VAL A 12 18.74 18.64 4.87
CA VAL A 12 17.67 17.89 5.52
C VAL A 12 16.41 18.07 4.67
N VAL A 13 16.51 17.72 3.41
CA VAL A 13 15.30 17.40 2.66
C VAL A 13 14.80 16.10 3.26
N SER A 14 13.85 16.24 4.17
CA SER A 14 13.14 15.09 4.72
C SER A 14 12.61 14.25 3.55
N CYS A 15 13.06 13.01 3.46
CA CYS A 15 12.53 12.01 2.53
C CYS A 15 11.09 11.62 2.90
N GLN A 16 10.29 12.55 3.39
CA GLN A 16 8.89 12.33 3.66
C GLN A 16 8.12 12.50 2.36
N ALA A 17 7.32 11.49 2.06
CA ALA A 17 6.39 11.60 0.95
C ALA A 17 5.46 12.81 1.17
N PRO A 18 5.09 13.52 0.08
CA PRO A 18 4.17 14.65 0.18
C PRO A 18 2.89 14.25 0.89
N GLU A 19 2.33 15.15 1.66
CA GLU A 19 1.03 14.95 2.28
C GLU A 19 0.00 14.57 1.22
N GLY A 20 -0.81 13.55 1.51
CA GLY A 20 -1.81 13.04 0.56
C GLY A 20 -1.27 12.10 -0.51
N ALA A 21 0.05 11.81 -0.57
CA ALA A 21 0.59 10.81 -1.48
C ALA A 21 0.07 9.41 -1.19
N TYR A 22 -0.22 9.12 0.05
CA TYR A 22 -0.76 7.86 0.54
C TYR A 22 -2.19 8.06 0.97
N VAL A 23 -3.07 7.24 0.45
CA VAL A 23 -4.49 7.28 0.78
C VAL A 23 -4.92 5.89 1.21
N PHE A 24 -5.52 5.82 2.39
CA PHE A 24 -6.02 4.56 2.92
C PHE A 24 -7.39 4.23 2.36
N TYR A 25 -7.66 2.95 2.23
CA TYR A 25 -8.87 2.43 1.61
C TYR A 25 -10.16 2.99 2.23
N ASP A 26 -10.17 3.23 3.53
CA ASP A 26 -11.31 3.80 4.26
C ASP A 26 -11.43 5.33 4.19
N GLU A 27 -10.51 6.00 3.51
CA GLU A 27 -10.59 7.44 3.30
C GLU A 27 -11.43 7.80 2.06
N PRO A 28 -12.28 8.82 2.11
CA PRO A 28 -13.07 9.26 0.95
C PRO A 28 -12.21 9.58 -0.28
N ALA A 29 -11.01 10.10 -0.07
CA ALA A 29 -10.07 10.39 -1.15
C ALA A 29 -9.59 9.15 -1.91
N TYR A 30 -9.70 7.96 -1.33
CA TYR A 30 -9.31 6.72 -2.02
C TYR A 30 -10.19 6.45 -3.24
N ALA A 31 -11.50 6.44 -3.05
CA ALA A 31 -12.45 6.22 -4.14
C ALA A 31 -12.34 7.28 -5.24
N GLU A 32 -12.04 8.52 -4.87
CA GLU A 32 -11.83 9.60 -5.83
C GLU A 32 -10.57 9.38 -6.67
N LYS A 33 -9.48 8.99 -6.04
CA LYS A 33 -8.23 8.65 -6.78
C LYS A 33 -8.38 7.41 -7.63
N GLU A 34 -9.04 6.38 -7.12
CA GLU A 34 -9.30 5.14 -7.86
C GLU A 34 -10.05 5.41 -9.16
N ARG A 35 -11.07 6.26 -9.12
CA ARG A 35 -11.85 6.61 -10.33
C ARG A 35 -11.03 7.24 -11.45
N GLN A 36 -9.88 7.81 -11.13
CA GLN A 36 -8.96 8.42 -12.10
C GLN A 36 -8.01 7.41 -12.75
N LEU A 37 -8.04 6.16 -12.28
CA LEU A 37 -7.13 5.11 -12.74
C LEU A 37 -7.88 4.12 -13.65
N PRO A 38 -7.25 3.67 -14.75
CA PRO A 38 -7.82 2.64 -15.62
C PRO A 38 -8.06 1.30 -14.91
N ILE A 39 -7.23 1.01 -13.90
CA ILE A 39 -7.30 -0.22 -13.12
C ILE A 39 -7.84 0.13 -11.74
N ASN A 40 -8.94 -0.52 -11.35
CA ASN A 40 -9.53 -0.36 -10.03
C ASN A 40 -8.93 -1.33 -9.00
N THR A 41 -9.35 -1.18 -7.76
CA THR A 41 -8.87 -2.01 -6.64
C THR A 41 -9.08 -3.51 -6.87
N GLU A 42 -10.24 -3.90 -7.35
CA GLU A 42 -10.55 -5.32 -7.61
C GLU A 42 -9.68 -5.89 -8.74
N GLN A 43 -9.47 -5.14 -9.79
CA GLN A 43 -8.57 -5.53 -10.89
C GLN A 43 -7.13 -5.65 -10.41
N ALA A 44 -6.66 -4.73 -9.57
CA ALA A 44 -5.34 -4.80 -8.98
C ALA A 44 -5.17 -6.04 -8.09
N ALA A 45 -6.18 -6.37 -7.29
CA ALA A 45 -6.19 -7.59 -6.48
C ALA A 45 -6.17 -8.86 -7.34
N THR A 46 -6.89 -8.87 -8.45
CA THR A 46 -6.90 -9.99 -9.40
C THR A 46 -5.55 -10.19 -10.06
N LEU A 47 -4.89 -9.12 -10.50
CA LEU A 47 -3.53 -9.18 -11.05
C LEU A 47 -2.53 -9.73 -10.04
N PHE A 48 -2.62 -9.28 -8.80
CA PHE A 48 -1.82 -9.82 -7.70
C PHE A 48 -2.06 -11.32 -7.51
N ALA A 49 -3.31 -11.75 -7.43
CA ALA A 49 -3.66 -13.16 -7.20
C ALA A 49 -3.15 -14.08 -8.31
N ARG A 50 -3.27 -13.67 -9.58
CA ARG A 50 -2.71 -14.41 -10.72
C ARG A 50 -1.19 -14.57 -10.60
N ASN A 51 -0.49 -13.49 -10.32
CA ASN A 51 0.96 -13.52 -10.13
C ASN A 51 1.36 -14.40 -8.94
N TYR A 52 0.61 -14.31 -7.84
CA TYR A 52 0.86 -15.13 -6.66
C TYR A 52 0.77 -16.62 -6.98
N PHE A 53 -0.24 -17.06 -7.71
CA PHE A 53 -0.39 -18.45 -8.10
C PHE A 53 0.69 -18.93 -9.08
N GLU A 54 1.17 -18.07 -9.95
CA GLU A 54 2.30 -18.39 -10.83
C GLU A 54 3.58 -18.66 -10.04
N GLN A 55 3.81 -17.87 -8.99
CA GLN A 55 4.99 -18.00 -8.13
C GLN A 55 4.85 -19.09 -7.06
N HIS A 56 3.63 -19.49 -6.74
CA HIS A 56 3.32 -20.50 -5.73
C HIS A 56 2.45 -21.60 -6.35
N PRO A 57 3.08 -22.55 -7.10
CA PRO A 57 2.33 -23.54 -7.88
C PRO A 57 1.42 -24.45 -7.06
N TYR A 58 1.74 -24.62 -5.79
CA TYR A 58 0.97 -25.49 -4.89
C TYR A 58 -0.09 -24.76 -4.05
N ALA A 59 -0.13 -23.46 -4.14
CA ALA A 59 -1.14 -22.69 -3.41
C ALA A 59 -2.52 -22.87 -4.04
N GLU A 60 -3.50 -23.23 -3.25
CA GLU A 60 -4.90 -23.42 -3.69
C GLU A 60 -5.71 -22.14 -3.59
N LYS A 61 -5.35 -21.28 -2.67
CA LYS A 61 -6.02 -20.00 -2.42
C LYS A 61 -5.05 -18.91 -2.02
N VAL A 62 -5.44 -17.67 -2.23
CA VAL A 62 -4.76 -16.47 -1.71
C VAL A 62 -5.79 -15.41 -1.36
N THR A 63 -5.55 -14.70 -0.28
CA THR A 63 -6.36 -13.55 0.10
C THR A 63 -5.58 -12.28 -0.18
N ALA A 64 -6.10 -11.44 -1.05
CA ALA A 64 -5.52 -10.14 -1.34
C ALA A 64 -6.05 -9.10 -0.36
N HIS A 65 -5.13 -8.35 0.24
CA HIS A 65 -5.44 -7.20 1.09
C HIS A 65 -4.90 -5.94 0.44
N ILE A 66 -5.75 -4.92 0.31
CA ILE A 66 -5.34 -3.60 -0.15
C ILE A 66 -5.77 -2.57 0.89
N ASP A 67 -4.80 -2.02 1.59
CA ASP A 67 -5.01 -1.00 2.61
C ASP A 67 -4.71 0.40 2.09
N VAL A 68 -3.84 0.51 1.10
CA VAL A 68 -3.22 1.78 0.71
C VAL A 68 -3.10 1.89 -0.80
N LEU A 69 -3.41 3.07 -1.30
CA LEU A 69 -3.06 3.55 -2.63
C LEU A 69 -1.99 4.62 -2.49
N PHE A 70 -0.79 4.36 -3.01
CA PHE A 70 0.31 5.31 -3.02
C PHE A 70 0.45 5.94 -4.40
N ARG A 71 0.13 7.22 -4.51
CA ARG A 71 0.06 7.92 -5.79
C ARG A 71 -0.85 7.18 -6.77
N LYS A 72 -0.29 6.42 -7.69
CA LYS A 72 -1.02 5.62 -8.71
C LYS A 72 -0.82 4.13 -8.54
N LYS A 73 -0.30 3.69 -7.39
CA LYS A 73 0.06 2.30 -7.13
C LYS A 73 -0.76 1.73 -5.98
N TYR A 74 -1.42 0.62 -6.25
CA TYR A 74 -2.05 -0.17 -5.22
C TYR A 74 -1.02 -1.00 -4.47
N ILE A 75 -1.08 -0.97 -3.17
CA ILE A 75 -0.23 -1.81 -2.31
C ILE A 75 -1.05 -3.02 -1.90
N VAL A 76 -0.65 -4.18 -2.42
CA VAL A 76 -1.37 -5.44 -2.25
C VAL A 76 -0.49 -6.43 -1.50
N SER A 77 -1.06 -7.13 -0.53
CA SER A 77 -0.35 -8.19 0.17
C SER A 77 -1.26 -9.40 0.46
N PRO A 78 -0.66 -10.60 0.64
CA PRO A 78 -1.41 -11.78 1.07
C PRO A 78 -1.82 -11.71 2.54
N THR A 79 -1.29 -10.76 3.28
CA THR A 79 -1.60 -10.55 4.70
C THR A 79 -1.96 -9.11 4.94
N LYS A 80 -2.85 -8.87 5.89
CA LYS A 80 -3.21 -7.52 6.30
C LYS A 80 -1.95 -6.76 6.74
N LEU A 81 -1.76 -5.56 6.22
CA LEU A 81 -0.67 -4.70 6.66
C LEU A 81 -0.83 -4.35 8.14
N LEU A 82 0.28 -4.44 8.85
CA LEU A 82 0.31 -4.05 10.25
C LEU A 82 0.40 -2.53 10.35
N HIS A 83 -0.60 -1.94 10.96
CA HIS A 83 -0.56 -0.54 11.33
C HIS A 83 0.00 -0.41 12.73
N ASN A 84 1.08 0.36 12.87
CA ASN A 84 1.54 0.73 14.18
C ASN A 84 0.69 1.89 14.71
N THR A 85 -0.30 1.57 15.50
CA THR A 85 -1.26 2.53 16.02
C THR A 85 -0.62 3.57 16.94
N LYS A 86 0.44 3.22 17.65
CA LYS A 86 1.14 4.15 18.56
C LYS A 86 1.81 5.30 17.82
N PHE A 87 2.33 5.04 16.62
CA PHE A 87 3.06 6.03 15.83
C PHE A 87 2.37 6.39 14.52
N GLY A 88 1.26 5.77 14.22
CA GLY A 88 0.55 5.97 12.96
C GLY A 88 1.37 5.54 11.75
N ALA A 89 2.16 4.50 11.88
CA ALA A 89 3.00 3.96 10.82
C ALA A 89 2.39 2.70 10.20
N CYS A 90 2.63 2.54 8.91
CA CYS A 90 2.29 1.33 8.17
C CYS A 90 3.60 0.69 7.70
N TYR A 91 3.75 -0.60 7.93
CA TYR A 91 4.93 -1.34 7.52
C TYR A 91 4.64 -2.13 6.25
N LEU A 92 5.52 -1.99 5.27
CA LEU A 92 5.51 -2.82 4.07
C LEU A 92 6.48 -3.98 4.27
N THR A 93 5.99 -5.18 4.09
CA THR A 93 6.79 -6.40 4.15
C THR A 93 7.32 -6.79 2.77
N PRO A 94 8.30 -7.69 2.68
CA PRO A 94 8.75 -8.25 1.40
C PRO A 94 7.65 -8.97 0.61
N ASP A 95 6.59 -9.38 1.27
CA ASP A 95 5.43 -10.02 0.63
C ASP A 95 4.44 -9.02 0.02
N THR A 96 4.76 -7.75 0.09
CA THR A 96 3.94 -6.67 -0.46
C THR A 96 4.27 -6.48 -1.94
N TYR A 97 3.23 -6.27 -2.75
CA TYR A 97 3.33 -5.98 -4.18
C TYR A 97 2.76 -4.61 -4.48
N TRP A 98 3.39 -3.94 -5.42
CA TRP A 98 2.91 -2.68 -5.96
C TRP A 98 2.32 -2.93 -7.33
N VAL A 99 1.05 -2.65 -7.49
CA VAL A 99 0.35 -2.77 -8.78
C VAL A 99 0.11 -1.37 -9.32
N ASP A 100 0.70 -1.07 -10.48
CA ASP A 100 0.52 0.22 -11.14
C ASP A 100 -0.93 0.34 -11.62
N GLY A 101 -1.64 1.35 -11.14
CA GLY A 101 -3.05 1.58 -11.48
C GLY A 101 -3.28 2.06 -12.92
N LYS A 102 -2.24 2.49 -13.62
CA LYS A 102 -2.31 2.86 -15.04
C LYS A 102 -2.03 1.70 -15.97
N THR A 103 -1.01 0.92 -15.68
CA THR A 103 -0.48 -0.10 -16.58
C THR A 103 -0.79 -1.53 -16.16
N GLY A 104 -1.17 -1.74 -14.89
CA GLY A 104 -1.30 -3.07 -14.30
C GLY A 104 0.02 -3.76 -14.02
N LYS A 105 1.14 -3.09 -14.24
CA LYS A 105 2.46 -3.66 -13.98
C LYS A 105 2.65 -3.92 -12.50
N LEU A 106 3.11 -5.12 -12.20
CA LEU A 106 3.27 -5.60 -10.83
C LEU A 106 4.75 -5.67 -10.46
N LYS A 107 5.08 -5.19 -9.27
CA LYS A 107 6.44 -5.21 -8.74
C LYS A 107 6.43 -5.68 -7.29
N LYS A 108 7.19 -6.74 -7.00
CA LYS A 108 7.37 -7.22 -5.63
C LYS A 108 8.27 -6.27 -4.84
N ASN A 109 7.88 -5.96 -3.62
CA ASN A 109 8.76 -5.29 -2.69
C ASN A 109 9.90 -6.23 -2.29
N LYS A 110 11.14 -5.79 -2.50
CA LYS A 110 12.34 -6.60 -2.23
C LYS A 110 12.94 -6.35 -0.85
N ARG A 111 12.50 -5.32 -0.17
CA ARG A 111 13.03 -4.90 1.13
C ARG A 111 11.90 -4.62 2.08
N GLU A 112 12.12 -4.89 3.35
CA GLU A 112 11.30 -4.27 4.37
C GLU A 112 11.46 -2.77 4.22
N ALA A 113 10.38 -2.12 3.89
CA ALA A 113 10.35 -0.69 3.82
C ALA A 113 9.44 -0.19 4.93
N LEU A 114 9.99 0.63 5.77
CA LEU A 114 9.18 1.39 6.69
C LEU A 114 8.47 2.47 5.89
N TYR A 115 7.19 2.33 5.86
CA TYR A 115 6.34 3.28 5.22
C TYR A 115 5.73 4.16 6.29
N LEU A 116 6.31 5.32 6.46
CA LEU A 116 5.88 6.25 7.48
C LEU A 116 4.82 7.19 6.97
N ARG A 117 3.63 6.96 7.42
CA ARG A 117 2.63 7.99 7.40
C ARG A 117 1.84 7.98 8.70
N ARG A 118 1.57 9.15 9.19
CA ARG A 118 0.59 9.31 10.24
C ARG A 118 -0.77 8.90 9.72
N VAL A 119 -1.22 7.75 10.16
CA VAL A 119 -2.53 7.19 9.84
C VAL A 119 -3.53 7.40 10.96
N GLY A 120 -3.06 7.80 12.15
CA GLY A 120 -3.90 7.87 13.32
C GLY A 120 -4.58 9.22 13.50
N ARG A 121 -5.85 9.18 13.87
CA ARG A 121 -6.44 10.20 14.72
C ARG A 121 -6.25 9.73 16.15
N ALA A 122 -5.74 10.58 17.01
CA ALA A 122 -5.78 10.29 18.43
C ALA A 122 -7.24 10.37 18.91
N ASP A 123 -7.65 9.40 19.71
CA ASP A 123 -8.89 9.53 20.46
C ASP A 123 -8.72 10.55 21.59
N GLU A 124 -9.77 10.80 22.35
CA GLU A 124 -9.75 11.72 23.51
C GLU A 124 -8.71 11.37 24.58
N ASN A 125 -8.19 10.13 24.59
CA ASN A 125 -7.14 9.68 25.48
C ASN A 125 -5.73 9.71 24.86
N GLY A 126 -5.60 10.25 23.65
CA GLY A 126 -4.36 10.26 22.91
C GLY A 126 -3.96 8.91 22.28
N MET A 127 -4.86 7.94 22.28
CA MET A 127 -4.65 6.63 21.66
C MET A 127 -4.98 6.71 20.16
N SER A 128 -4.12 6.17 19.34
CA SER A 128 -4.38 6.09 17.90
C SER A 128 -5.53 5.13 17.59
N ILE A 129 -6.51 5.60 16.83
CA ILE A 129 -7.65 4.78 16.42
C ILE A 129 -7.19 3.87 15.28
N PHE A 130 -7.42 2.58 15.45
CA PHE A 130 -7.16 1.58 14.42
C PHE A 130 -8.11 1.78 13.25
N ARG A 131 -7.59 1.85 12.04
CA ARG A 131 -8.42 1.90 10.83
C ARG A 131 -8.75 0.48 10.39
N GLU A 132 -10.02 0.15 10.37
CA GLU A 132 -10.49 -1.19 10.02
C GLU A 132 -10.74 -1.38 8.52
N GLY A 133 -10.87 -0.30 7.78
CA GLY A 133 -11.22 -0.35 6.35
C GLY A 133 -10.07 -0.90 5.49
N THR A 134 -10.27 -2.10 4.98
CA THR A 134 -9.36 -2.79 4.07
C THR A 134 -10.17 -3.48 2.99
N PHE A 135 -9.74 -3.38 1.74
CA PHE A 135 -10.25 -4.27 0.71
C PHE A 135 -9.68 -5.67 0.93
N ILE A 136 -10.57 -6.67 1.02
CA ILE A 136 -10.21 -8.06 1.23
C ILE A 136 -10.97 -8.92 0.23
N LYS A 137 -10.24 -9.72 -0.54
CA LYS A 137 -10.85 -10.71 -1.42
C LYS A 137 -10.01 -11.96 -1.48
N THR A 138 -10.67 -13.11 -1.30
CA THR A 138 -10.04 -14.42 -1.43
C THR A 138 -10.28 -14.97 -2.83
N TYR A 139 -9.19 -15.43 -3.45
CA TYR A 139 -9.20 -16.07 -4.76
C TYR A 139 -8.85 -17.54 -4.62
N MET A 140 -9.61 -18.37 -5.30
CA MET A 140 -9.30 -19.79 -5.45
C MET A 140 -8.58 -19.98 -6.79
N ARG A 141 -7.50 -20.76 -6.78
CA ARG A 141 -6.70 -21.03 -7.98
C ARG A 141 -7.57 -21.49 -9.14
N ASP A 142 -8.36 -22.53 -8.92
CA ASP A 142 -9.13 -23.16 -9.99
C ASP A 142 -10.17 -22.18 -10.57
N SER A 143 -10.83 -21.42 -9.73
CA SER A 143 -11.80 -20.42 -10.18
C SER A 143 -11.16 -19.28 -10.96
N LEU A 144 -9.98 -18.84 -10.53
CA LEU A 144 -9.30 -17.70 -11.16
C LEU A 144 -8.63 -18.06 -12.48
N LEU A 145 -7.97 -19.22 -12.54
CA LEU A 145 -7.18 -19.62 -13.72
C LEU A 145 -8.01 -20.31 -14.80
N ASN A 146 -9.15 -20.88 -14.45
CA ASN A 146 -10.05 -21.57 -15.39
C ASN A 146 -11.18 -20.67 -15.91
N THR A 147 -11.24 -19.43 -15.49
CA THR A 147 -12.19 -18.46 -16.05
C THR A 147 -11.56 -17.85 -17.32
N PRO A 148 -12.24 -17.94 -18.47
CA PRO A 148 -11.73 -17.35 -19.71
C PRO A 148 -11.59 -15.83 -19.63
#